data_1e3a9d2f1e27b566239cff8054120cb5
#
_entry.id   1e3a9d2f1e27b566239cff8054120cb5
#
_cell.length_a   1.000
_cell.length_b   1.000
_cell.length_c   1.000
_cell.angle_alpha   90.00
_cell.angle_beta   90.00
_cell.angle_gamma   90.00
#
_symmetry.space_group_name_H-M   'P 1'
#
loop_
_entity.id
_entity.type
_entity.pdbx_description
1 polymer ?
#
loop_
_entity_poly.entity_id
_entity_poly.type
_entity_poly.pdbx_seq_one_letter_code
_entity_poly.pdbx_strand_id
1 'polypeptide(L)'
;DVYKRQDIDYVLDELNSRLQEPVTYADIVGVYAGLRPLVAQAGQENTEKLARNHEVAHLCPGLVSVAGGKYTTYRVIGKDAVEAALQDVPGQVSESTTEETPIIGADGYWALTNQLDALAAKYGITVAQVDHLLNRYGSLIFDVLSYAKDDESLKKPITNAEGYLRVEAVYAAAVEGALHLEDVIARRTRISIEYDDRGMDSAQEIADLIAPILGWDDATKAKEVKLYQDRVVAELNSQKALTDEEADARRNEAAEARAEYVDNVDKK
;
A
#
# COMPACT_ATOMS: atom_id res chain seq x y z
N ASP A 1 12.60 3.15 7.52
CA ASP A 1 13.77 2.69 6.79
C ASP A 1 14.15 3.71 5.72
N VAL A 2 15.43 3.99 5.55
CA VAL A 2 15.93 5.04 4.67
C VAL A 2 16.81 4.41 3.61
N TYR A 3 16.66 4.83 2.39
CA TYR A 3 17.57 4.49 1.28
C TYR A 3 18.36 5.73 0.86
N LYS A 4 19.59 5.51 0.49
CA LYS A 4 20.53 6.54 0.03
C LYS A 4 20.98 6.25 -1.38
N ARG A 5 21.77 7.16 -1.93
CA ARG A 5 22.26 7.06 -3.31
C ARG A 5 22.99 5.74 -3.58
N GLN A 6 23.83 5.28 -2.65
CA GLN A 6 24.60 4.03 -2.84
C GLN A 6 23.70 2.79 -2.95
N ASP A 7 22.54 2.77 -2.27
CA ASP A 7 21.59 1.66 -2.39
C ASP A 7 20.97 1.63 -3.79
N ILE A 8 20.68 2.81 -4.36
CA ILE A 8 20.18 2.94 -5.73
C ILE A 8 21.25 2.55 -6.74
N ASP A 9 22.51 3.05 -6.57
CA ASP A 9 23.65 2.71 -7.41
C ASP A 9 23.86 1.18 -7.45
N TYR A 10 23.82 0.53 -6.27
CA TYR A 10 23.95 -0.92 -6.17
C TYR A 10 22.87 -1.66 -6.98
N VAL A 11 21.61 -1.25 -6.86
CA VAL A 11 20.50 -1.88 -7.60
C VAL A 11 20.66 -1.66 -9.11
N LEU A 12 21.05 -0.46 -9.55
CA LEU A 12 21.29 -0.15 -10.95
C LEU A 12 22.46 -0.96 -11.52
N ASP A 13 23.55 -1.09 -10.78
CA ASP A 13 24.74 -1.86 -11.20
C ASP A 13 24.39 -3.35 -11.37
N GLU A 14 23.68 -3.94 -10.39
CA GLU A 14 23.24 -5.34 -10.47
C GLU A 14 22.28 -5.57 -11.65
N LEU A 15 21.34 -4.67 -11.88
CA LEU A 15 20.41 -4.75 -12.99
C LEU A 15 21.13 -4.63 -14.33
N ASN A 16 21.97 -3.60 -14.49
CA ASN A 16 22.70 -3.31 -15.71
C ASN A 16 23.70 -4.40 -16.08
N SER A 17 24.18 -5.19 -15.11
CA SER A 17 25.02 -6.36 -15.39
C SER A 17 24.31 -7.44 -16.23
N ARG A 18 22.98 -7.37 -16.35
CA ARG A 18 22.13 -8.34 -17.06
C ARG A 18 21.39 -7.76 -18.25
N LEU A 19 21.38 -6.43 -18.43
CA LEU A 19 20.70 -5.75 -19.52
C LEU A 19 21.65 -5.50 -20.70
N GLN A 20 21.11 -5.53 -21.93
CA GLN A 20 21.84 -5.13 -23.14
C GLN A 20 21.97 -3.61 -23.25
N GLU A 21 20.88 -2.90 -22.87
CA GLU A 21 20.84 -1.44 -22.79
C GLU A 21 20.74 -1.04 -21.32
N PRO A 22 21.71 -0.30 -20.80
CA PRO A 22 21.73 0.05 -19.39
C PRO A 22 20.63 1.08 -19.06
N VAL A 23 19.99 0.91 -17.91
CA VAL A 23 19.09 1.89 -17.30
C VAL A 23 19.87 2.83 -16.38
N THR A 24 19.36 4.03 -16.20
CA THR A 24 20.00 5.11 -15.47
C THR A 24 19.07 5.67 -14.38
N TYR A 25 19.54 6.64 -13.60
CA TYR A 25 18.70 7.38 -12.66
C TYR A 25 17.47 8.03 -13.31
N ALA A 26 17.57 8.44 -14.58
CA ALA A 26 16.47 9.06 -15.30
C ALA A 26 15.32 8.09 -15.62
N ASP A 27 15.60 6.79 -15.55
CA ASP A 27 14.60 5.75 -15.82
C ASP A 27 13.88 5.30 -14.54
N ILE A 28 14.27 5.85 -13.35
CA ILE A 28 13.65 5.52 -12.07
C ILE A 28 12.38 6.34 -11.88
N VAL A 29 11.24 5.69 -11.96
CA VAL A 29 9.92 6.30 -11.74
C VAL A 29 9.60 6.41 -10.25
N GLY A 30 9.91 5.38 -9.46
CA GLY A 30 9.61 5.34 -8.03
C GLY A 30 10.62 4.54 -7.23
N VAL A 31 10.75 4.89 -5.96
CA VAL A 31 11.59 4.17 -4.98
C VAL A 31 10.81 4.02 -3.68
N TYR A 32 10.90 2.86 -3.06
CA TYR A 32 10.38 2.63 -1.72
C TYR A 32 11.30 1.70 -0.93
N ALA A 33 11.25 1.81 0.39
CA ALA A 33 11.93 0.92 1.30
C ALA A 33 10.96 0.42 2.39
N GLY A 34 11.25 -0.73 2.96
CA GLY A 34 10.43 -1.30 4.02
C GLY A 34 11.24 -2.18 4.95
N LEU A 35 10.87 -2.18 6.22
CA LEU A 35 11.46 -3.04 7.23
C LEU A 35 10.86 -4.45 7.18
N ARG A 36 11.74 -5.44 7.27
CA ARG A 36 11.32 -6.83 7.46
C ARG A 36 11.40 -7.17 8.94
N PRO A 37 10.32 -7.62 9.57
CA PRO A 37 10.38 -8.11 10.94
C PRO A 37 11.16 -9.44 10.96
N LEU A 38 12.31 -9.44 11.62
CA LEU A 38 13.14 -10.61 11.81
C LEU A 38 13.06 -11.03 13.28
N VAL A 39 12.96 -12.34 13.53
CA VAL A 39 13.00 -12.88 14.88
C VAL A 39 14.46 -13.15 15.23
N ALA A 40 14.97 -12.46 16.26
CA ALA A 40 16.30 -12.72 16.79
C ALA A 40 16.28 -14.00 17.62
N GLN A 41 17.14 -14.95 17.27
CA GLN A 41 17.43 -16.09 18.15
C GLN A 41 18.54 -15.70 19.13
N ALA A 42 18.39 -16.13 20.38
CA ALA A 42 19.35 -15.83 21.42
C ALA A 42 20.78 -16.25 20.99
N GLY A 43 21.72 -15.31 20.95
CA GLY A 43 23.12 -15.52 20.59
C GLY A 43 23.46 -15.36 19.10
N GLN A 44 22.54 -14.93 18.22
CA GLN A 44 22.83 -14.57 16.84
C GLN A 44 22.97 -13.05 16.67
N GLU A 45 24.19 -12.58 16.45
CA GLU A 45 24.48 -11.16 16.19
C GLU A 45 24.34 -10.76 14.71
N ASN A 46 24.33 -11.74 13.79
CA ASN A 46 24.31 -11.46 12.35
C ASN A 46 22.86 -11.56 11.80
N THR A 47 22.29 -10.40 11.46
CA THR A 47 20.92 -10.27 10.92
C THR A 47 20.72 -10.95 9.56
N GLU A 48 21.76 -11.13 8.74
CA GLU A 48 21.66 -11.79 7.45
C GLU A 48 21.34 -13.29 7.56
N LYS A 49 21.68 -13.90 8.71
CA LYS A 49 21.47 -15.32 9.01
C LYS A 49 20.21 -15.59 9.81
N LEU A 50 19.44 -14.55 10.18
CA LEU A 50 18.21 -14.73 10.93
C LEU A 50 17.16 -15.47 10.11
N ALA A 51 16.45 -16.39 10.77
CA ALA A 51 15.37 -17.15 10.16
C ALA A 51 14.26 -16.20 9.65
N ARG A 52 13.84 -16.41 8.40
CA ARG A 52 12.73 -15.66 7.78
C ARG A 52 11.38 -16.35 7.97
N ASN A 53 11.32 -17.30 8.88
CA ASN A 53 10.08 -17.98 9.26
C ASN A 53 9.36 -17.14 10.33
N HIS A 54 8.04 -17.29 10.39
CA HIS A 54 7.29 -16.76 11.53
C HIS A 54 7.47 -17.65 12.75
N GLU A 55 7.29 -17.05 13.91
CA GLU A 55 7.30 -17.72 15.20
C GLU A 55 5.99 -17.38 15.92
N VAL A 56 5.36 -18.41 16.47
CA VAL A 56 4.15 -18.28 17.30
C VAL A 56 4.50 -18.71 18.71
N ALA A 57 4.31 -17.83 19.68
CA ALA A 57 4.67 -18.05 21.07
C ALA A 57 3.51 -17.77 22.03
N HIS A 58 3.26 -18.68 22.97
CA HIS A 58 2.38 -18.43 24.11
C HIS A 58 3.15 -17.66 25.17
N LEU A 59 2.84 -16.39 25.39
CA LEU A 59 3.50 -15.54 26.39
C LEU A 59 2.92 -15.77 27.79
N CYS A 60 1.62 -15.98 27.87
CA CYS A 60 0.90 -16.40 29.07
C CYS A 60 -0.48 -16.95 28.64
N PRO A 61 -1.24 -17.59 29.54
CA PRO A 61 -2.59 -18.07 29.22
C PRO A 61 -3.46 -16.96 28.63
N GLY A 62 -4.05 -17.22 27.45
CA GLY A 62 -4.88 -16.25 26.72
C GLY A 62 -4.13 -15.20 25.90
N LEU A 63 -2.79 -15.27 25.81
CA LEU A 63 -1.99 -14.34 25.01
C LEU A 63 -1.01 -15.08 24.11
N VAL A 64 -1.25 -14.99 22.80
CA VAL A 64 -0.38 -15.53 21.76
C VAL A 64 0.30 -14.37 21.04
N SER A 65 1.60 -14.46 20.85
CA SER A 65 2.40 -13.52 20.05
C SER A 65 2.81 -14.17 18.75
N VAL A 66 2.80 -13.39 17.67
CA VAL A 66 3.27 -13.81 16.34
C VAL A 66 4.28 -12.80 15.85
N ALA A 67 5.45 -13.25 15.44
CA ALA A 67 6.52 -12.41 14.93
C ALA A 67 7.23 -13.05 13.72
N GLY A 68 7.90 -12.22 12.91
CA GLY A 68 8.64 -12.67 11.74
C GLY A 68 7.76 -13.03 10.55
N GLY A 69 8.28 -13.89 9.67
CA GLY A 69 7.59 -14.36 8.47
C GLY A 69 7.75 -13.47 7.26
N LYS A 70 7.03 -13.81 6.21
CA LYS A 70 6.98 -13.09 4.93
C LYS A 70 5.53 -12.81 4.57
N TYR A 71 5.30 -11.70 3.85
CA TYR A 71 3.96 -11.40 3.34
C TYR A 71 3.38 -12.54 2.48
N THR A 72 4.21 -13.22 1.69
CA THR A 72 3.78 -14.33 0.83
C THR A 72 3.30 -15.57 1.60
N THR A 73 3.60 -15.69 2.89
CA THR A 73 3.15 -16.79 3.76
C THR A 73 2.04 -16.38 4.74
N TYR A 74 1.39 -15.22 4.49
CA TYR A 74 0.38 -14.64 5.38
C TYR A 74 -0.73 -15.60 5.79
N ARG A 75 -1.19 -16.45 4.86
CA ARG A 75 -2.26 -17.44 5.13
C ARG A 75 -1.81 -18.46 6.17
N VAL A 76 -0.59 -18.98 6.02
CA VAL A 76 -0.02 -19.96 6.98
C VAL A 76 0.22 -19.30 8.32
N ILE A 77 0.76 -18.08 8.34
CA ILE A 77 0.94 -17.31 9.57
C ILE A 77 -0.39 -17.11 10.29
N GLY A 78 -1.43 -16.73 9.57
CA GLY A 78 -2.78 -16.55 10.13
C GLY A 78 -3.36 -17.84 10.68
N LYS A 79 -3.20 -18.97 9.95
CA LYS A 79 -3.62 -20.28 10.40
C LYS A 79 -2.93 -20.65 11.70
N ASP A 80 -1.60 -20.63 11.74
CA ASP A 80 -0.81 -21.05 12.89
C ASP A 80 -1.10 -20.18 14.13
N ALA A 81 -1.29 -18.87 13.92
CA ALA A 81 -1.65 -17.92 14.98
C ALA A 81 -3.01 -18.24 15.60
N VAL A 82 -4.02 -18.48 14.76
CA VAL A 82 -5.38 -18.83 15.21
C VAL A 82 -5.40 -20.20 15.89
N GLU A 83 -4.74 -21.20 15.31
CA GLU A 83 -4.66 -22.55 15.91
C GLU A 83 -3.98 -22.50 17.28
N ALA A 84 -2.91 -21.70 17.44
CA ALA A 84 -2.29 -21.50 18.75
C ALA A 84 -3.24 -20.82 19.76
N ALA A 85 -3.90 -19.73 19.34
CA ALA A 85 -4.83 -19.03 20.23
C ALA A 85 -6.03 -19.91 20.67
N LEU A 86 -6.49 -20.81 19.81
CA LEU A 86 -7.60 -21.69 20.09
C LEU A 86 -7.26 -22.82 21.07
N GLN A 87 -5.99 -23.11 21.34
CA GLN A 87 -5.59 -24.08 22.36
C GLN A 87 -6.05 -23.66 23.77
N ASP A 88 -6.21 -22.37 24.02
CA ASP A 88 -6.69 -21.83 25.29
C ASP A 88 -8.23 -21.71 25.35
N VAL A 89 -8.95 -22.03 24.26
CA VAL A 89 -10.41 -21.91 24.18
C VAL A 89 -11.05 -23.27 24.44
N PRO A 90 -11.95 -23.40 25.42
CA PRO A 90 -12.66 -24.64 25.68
C PRO A 90 -13.60 -25.02 24.53
N GLY A 91 -13.59 -26.31 24.15
CA GLY A 91 -14.51 -26.85 23.15
C GLY A 91 -13.79 -27.47 21.96
N GLN A 92 -14.58 -27.97 21.01
CA GLN A 92 -14.06 -28.53 19.77
C GLN A 92 -13.93 -27.42 18.73
N VAL A 93 -12.76 -27.24 18.19
CA VAL A 93 -12.46 -26.28 17.13
C VAL A 93 -12.32 -27.03 15.80
N SER A 94 -12.96 -26.52 14.76
CA SER A 94 -12.84 -27.09 13.41
C SER A 94 -11.45 -26.82 12.83
N GLU A 95 -11.00 -27.68 11.95
CA GLU A 95 -9.79 -27.47 11.16
C GLU A 95 -9.91 -26.22 10.29
N SER A 96 -8.78 -25.59 9.99
CA SER A 96 -8.72 -24.42 9.13
C SER A 96 -9.12 -24.76 7.69
N THR A 97 -10.03 -23.95 7.12
CA THR A 97 -10.46 -24.04 5.72
C THR A 97 -9.82 -23.00 4.83
N THR A 98 -8.81 -22.27 5.31
CA THR A 98 -8.19 -21.15 4.58
C THR A 98 -7.53 -21.55 3.28
N GLU A 99 -7.21 -22.82 3.05
CA GLU A 99 -6.69 -23.32 1.77
C GLU A 99 -7.73 -23.31 0.65
N GLU A 100 -9.00 -23.50 1.00
CA GLU A 100 -10.13 -23.60 0.08
C GLU A 100 -10.96 -22.30 0.07
N THR A 101 -10.71 -21.39 1.00
CA THR A 101 -11.46 -20.13 1.12
C THR A 101 -10.85 -19.06 0.22
N PRO A 102 -11.59 -18.59 -0.81
CA PRO A 102 -11.12 -17.49 -1.66
C PRO A 102 -10.86 -16.22 -0.84
N ILE A 103 -9.81 -15.48 -1.18
CA ILE A 103 -9.62 -14.13 -0.64
C ILE A 103 -10.68 -13.19 -1.22
N ILE A 104 -10.91 -12.07 -0.54
CA ILE A 104 -11.86 -11.04 -0.99
C ILE A 104 -11.52 -10.63 -2.42
N GLY A 105 -12.52 -10.61 -3.30
CA GLY A 105 -12.36 -10.28 -4.71
C GLY A 105 -11.95 -11.44 -5.62
N ALA A 106 -11.53 -12.60 -5.08
CA ALA A 106 -11.11 -13.74 -5.91
C ALA A 106 -12.28 -14.54 -6.45
N ASP A 107 -13.41 -14.59 -5.72
CA ASP A 107 -14.58 -15.35 -6.15
C ASP A 107 -15.16 -14.76 -7.44
N GLY A 108 -15.35 -15.62 -8.45
CA GLY A 108 -15.85 -15.21 -9.76
C GLY A 108 -14.85 -14.46 -10.65
N TYR A 109 -13.62 -14.18 -10.21
CA TYR A 109 -12.62 -13.42 -10.96
C TYR A 109 -12.41 -13.94 -12.38
N TRP A 110 -12.17 -15.23 -12.55
CA TRP A 110 -11.95 -15.83 -13.88
C TRP A 110 -13.16 -15.74 -14.80
N ALA A 111 -14.37 -15.76 -14.25
CA ALA A 111 -15.57 -15.57 -15.06
C ALA A 111 -15.70 -14.12 -15.55
N LEU A 112 -15.25 -13.14 -14.75
CA LEU A 112 -15.27 -11.72 -15.09
C LEU A 112 -14.20 -11.36 -16.12
N THR A 113 -12.99 -11.94 -16.03
CA THR A 113 -11.93 -11.70 -17.03
C THR A 113 -12.32 -12.16 -18.45
N ASN A 114 -13.26 -13.09 -18.58
CA ASN A 114 -13.82 -13.48 -19.87
C ASN A 114 -14.94 -12.54 -20.38
N GLN A 115 -15.28 -11.47 -19.63
CA GLN A 115 -16.39 -10.56 -19.94
C GLN A 115 -15.96 -9.10 -20.07
N LEU A 116 -14.68 -8.84 -20.34
CA LEU A 116 -14.11 -7.47 -20.35
C LEU A 116 -14.90 -6.53 -21.27
N ASP A 117 -15.19 -6.94 -22.50
CA ASP A 117 -15.95 -6.10 -23.46
C ASP A 117 -17.38 -5.81 -22.99
N ALA A 118 -18.04 -6.83 -22.42
CA ALA A 118 -19.41 -6.69 -21.94
C ALA A 118 -19.47 -5.74 -20.70
N LEU A 119 -18.48 -5.84 -19.81
CA LEU A 119 -18.36 -4.97 -18.65
C LEU A 119 -18.02 -3.54 -19.09
N ALA A 120 -17.09 -3.36 -20.03
CA ALA A 120 -16.74 -2.06 -20.57
C ALA A 120 -17.97 -1.36 -21.17
N ALA A 121 -18.74 -2.07 -22.01
CA ALA A 121 -19.98 -1.54 -22.59
C ALA A 121 -21.05 -1.23 -21.54
N LYS A 122 -21.20 -2.10 -20.52
CA LYS A 122 -22.19 -1.92 -19.44
C LYS A 122 -21.92 -0.67 -18.60
N TYR A 123 -20.66 -0.41 -18.29
CA TYR A 123 -20.27 0.68 -17.38
C TYR A 123 -19.81 1.96 -18.12
N GLY A 124 -19.68 1.92 -19.44
CA GLY A 124 -19.25 3.07 -20.25
C GLY A 124 -17.78 3.45 -20.01
N ILE A 125 -16.93 2.47 -19.72
CA ILE A 125 -15.49 2.61 -19.55
C ILE A 125 -14.73 1.75 -20.56
N THR A 126 -13.43 1.94 -20.70
CA THR A 126 -12.63 1.16 -21.65
C THR A 126 -12.33 -0.24 -21.13
N VAL A 127 -12.02 -1.17 -22.05
CA VAL A 127 -11.59 -2.54 -21.71
C VAL A 127 -10.35 -2.52 -20.80
N ALA A 128 -9.40 -1.64 -21.08
CA ALA A 128 -8.20 -1.48 -20.25
C ALA A 128 -8.52 -1.03 -18.80
N GLN A 129 -9.52 -0.15 -18.64
CA GLN A 129 -9.98 0.26 -17.31
C GLN A 129 -10.69 -0.87 -16.57
N VAL A 130 -11.48 -1.69 -17.28
CA VAL A 130 -12.08 -2.90 -16.66
C VAL A 130 -11.01 -3.87 -16.23
N ASP A 131 -10.02 -4.14 -17.09
CA ASP A 131 -8.91 -5.04 -16.76
C ASP A 131 -8.12 -4.54 -15.55
N HIS A 132 -7.79 -3.24 -15.51
CA HIS A 132 -7.15 -2.59 -14.37
C HIS A 132 -7.96 -2.80 -13.08
N LEU A 133 -9.26 -2.50 -13.10
CA LEU A 133 -10.12 -2.65 -11.91
C LEU A 133 -10.25 -4.11 -11.47
N LEU A 134 -10.37 -5.06 -12.41
CA LEU A 134 -10.40 -6.49 -12.08
C LEU A 134 -9.09 -6.98 -11.48
N ASN A 135 -7.94 -6.52 -11.99
CA ASN A 135 -6.63 -6.88 -11.46
C ASN A 135 -6.38 -6.31 -10.05
N ARG A 136 -7.05 -5.21 -9.69
CA ARG A 136 -6.93 -4.61 -8.35
C ARG A 136 -7.97 -5.09 -7.36
N TYR A 137 -9.22 -5.17 -7.78
CA TYR A 137 -10.37 -5.38 -6.90
C TYR A 137 -11.06 -6.72 -7.12
N GLY A 138 -10.73 -7.43 -8.20
CA GLY A 138 -11.40 -8.67 -8.54
C GLY A 138 -12.91 -8.49 -8.71
N SER A 139 -13.70 -9.38 -8.12
CA SER A 139 -15.16 -9.29 -8.18
C SER A 139 -15.76 -8.09 -7.44
N LEU A 140 -14.97 -7.39 -6.61
CA LEU A 140 -15.38 -6.11 -6.00
C LEU A 140 -15.47 -4.96 -7.02
N ILE A 141 -15.11 -5.16 -8.29
CA ILE A 141 -15.31 -4.16 -9.36
C ILE A 141 -16.71 -3.58 -9.35
N PHE A 142 -17.72 -4.39 -9.05
CA PHE A 142 -19.13 -3.95 -9.00
C PHE A 142 -19.37 -3.00 -7.84
N ASP A 143 -18.75 -3.24 -6.70
CA ASP A 143 -18.83 -2.39 -5.52
C ASP A 143 -18.11 -1.05 -5.78
N VAL A 144 -16.88 -1.09 -6.30
CA VAL A 144 -16.14 0.11 -6.70
C VAL A 144 -16.98 0.97 -7.66
N LEU A 145 -17.49 0.39 -8.76
CA LEU A 145 -18.24 1.12 -9.77
C LEU A 145 -19.63 1.58 -9.27
N SER A 146 -20.15 1.01 -8.19
CA SER A 146 -21.40 1.48 -7.58
C SER A 146 -21.31 2.91 -7.05
N TYR A 147 -20.11 3.36 -6.62
CA TYR A 147 -19.85 4.73 -6.18
C TYR A 147 -19.92 5.76 -7.32
N ALA A 148 -19.78 5.32 -8.57
CA ALA A 148 -19.91 6.19 -9.74
C ALA A 148 -21.33 6.18 -10.34
N LYS A 149 -22.33 5.57 -9.68
CA LYS A 149 -23.69 5.41 -10.22
C LYS A 149 -24.39 6.75 -10.43
N ASP A 150 -24.24 7.67 -9.52
CA ASP A 150 -24.94 8.98 -9.52
C ASP A 150 -24.02 10.11 -10.02
N ASP A 151 -22.74 9.83 -10.24
CA ASP A 151 -21.73 10.76 -10.78
C ASP A 151 -20.82 10.09 -11.81
N GLU A 152 -21.20 10.23 -13.08
CA GLU A 152 -20.44 9.70 -14.22
C GLU A 152 -19.00 10.28 -14.31
N SER A 153 -18.73 11.43 -13.67
CA SER A 153 -17.39 12.02 -13.69
C SER A 153 -16.38 11.18 -12.94
N LEU A 154 -16.82 10.33 -12.00
CA LEU A 154 -15.98 9.42 -11.24
C LEU A 154 -15.41 8.26 -12.07
N LYS A 155 -15.99 7.99 -13.23
CA LYS A 155 -15.46 7.00 -14.19
C LYS A 155 -14.34 7.53 -15.06
N LYS A 156 -14.04 8.84 -14.97
CA LYS A 156 -12.93 9.44 -15.69
C LYS A 156 -11.61 9.11 -15.00
N PRO A 157 -10.51 9.06 -15.76
CA PRO A 157 -9.17 9.00 -15.18
C PRO A 157 -8.88 10.17 -14.24
N ILE A 158 -8.04 9.94 -13.26
CA ILE A 158 -7.42 10.99 -12.45
C ILE A 158 -6.44 11.75 -13.36
N THR A 159 -6.49 13.07 -13.35
CA THR A 159 -5.58 13.91 -14.14
C THR A 159 -4.13 13.69 -13.69
N ASN A 160 -3.22 13.49 -14.65
CA ASN A 160 -1.80 13.14 -14.44
C ASN A 160 -1.57 11.81 -13.72
N ALA A 161 -2.61 10.95 -13.64
CA ALA A 161 -2.53 9.58 -13.15
C ALA A 161 -3.55 8.69 -13.89
N GLU A 162 -3.50 8.73 -15.22
CA GLU A 162 -4.52 8.19 -16.12
C GLU A 162 -4.74 6.67 -16.01
N GLY A 163 -3.83 5.96 -15.40
CA GLY A 163 -3.98 4.54 -15.07
C GLY A 163 -5.04 4.27 -14.00
N TYR A 164 -5.46 5.30 -13.25
CA TYR A 164 -6.41 5.22 -12.16
C TYR A 164 -7.67 6.02 -12.44
N LEU A 165 -8.83 5.51 -12.03
CA LEU A 165 -10.10 6.22 -12.11
C LEU A 165 -10.36 7.02 -10.82
N ARG A 166 -11.07 8.14 -10.93
CA ARG A 166 -11.49 8.97 -9.79
C ARG A 166 -12.26 8.19 -8.74
N VAL A 167 -13.08 7.23 -9.17
CA VAL A 167 -13.84 6.35 -8.27
C VAL A 167 -12.94 5.53 -7.34
N GLU A 168 -11.72 5.22 -7.73
CA GLU A 168 -10.77 4.48 -6.88
C GLU A 168 -10.32 5.33 -5.69
N ALA A 169 -10.11 6.62 -5.86
CA ALA A 169 -9.82 7.53 -4.76
C ALA A 169 -11.02 7.64 -3.78
N VAL A 170 -12.23 7.74 -4.32
CA VAL A 170 -13.47 7.74 -3.52
C VAL A 170 -13.62 6.43 -2.74
N TYR A 171 -13.42 5.29 -3.39
CA TYR A 171 -13.51 3.97 -2.77
C TYR A 171 -12.45 3.78 -1.69
N ALA A 172 -11.24 4.24 -1.93
CA ALA A 172 -10.15 4.20 -0.96
C ALA A 172 -10.51 4.90 0.37
N ALA A 173 -11.16 6.06 0.30
CA ALA A 173 -11.58 6.79 1.49
C ALA A 173 -12.84 6.20 2.13
N ALA A 174 -13.83 5.76 1.32
CA ALA A 174 -15.12 5.28 1.81
C ALA A 174 -15.06 3.87 2.40
N VAL A 175 -14.22 2.99 1.85
CA VAL A 175 -14.26 1.54 2.12
C VAL A 175 -12.91 1.01 2.61
N GLU A 176 -11.80 1.47 2.02
CA GLU A 176 -10.47 0.91 2.30
C GLU A 176 -9.75 1.61 3.46
N GLY A 177 -10.43 2.51 4.19
CA GLY A 177 -9.94 3.13 5.41
C GLY A 177 -8.79 4.11 5.19
N ALA A 178 -8.70 4.77 4.03
CA ALA A 178 -7.79 5.89 3.84
C ALA A 178 -8.26 7.09 4.66
N LEU A 179 -7.39 7.68 5.47
CA LEU A 179 -7.68 8.82 6.34
C LEU A 179 -6.90 10.07 5.93
N HIS A 180 -5.81 9.90 5.20
CA HIS A 180 -4.93 10.96 4.71
C HIS A 180 -4.77 10.87 3.20
N LEU A 181 -4.42 11.98 2.56
CA LEU A 181 -4.15 12.03 1.13
C LEU A 181 -3.05 11.04 0.72
N GLU A 182 -2.00 10.93 1.54
CA GLU A 182 -0.91 9.98 1.34
C GLU A 182 -1.39 8.53 1.35
N ASP A 183 -2.42 8.19 2.15
CA ASP A 183 -2.97 6.83 2.16
C ASP A 183 -3.52 6.46 0.78
N VAL A 184 -4.22 7.39 0.11
CA VAL A 184 -4.75 7.15 -1.23
C VAL A 184 -3.63 7.02 -2.25
N ILE A 185 -2.74 8.02 -2.32
CA ILE A 185 -1.74 8.12 -3.38
C ILE A 185 -0.65 7.04 -3.26
N ALA A 186 -0.24 6.69 -2.03
CA ALA A 186 0.89 5.79 -1.81
C ALA A 186 0.48 4.37 -1.37
N ARG A 187 -0.71 4.19 -0.76
CA ARG A 187 -1.06 2.91 -0.13
C ARG A 187 -2.29 2.23 -0.72
N ARG A 188 -3.28 2.99 -1.18
CA ARG A 188 -4.50 2.44 -1.81
C ARG A 188 -4.43 2.46 -3.32
N THR A 189 -3.69 3.40 -3.89
CA THR A 189 -3.18 3.34 -5.26
C THR A 189 -1.67 3.12 -5.20
N ARG A 190 -1.00 3.08 -6.35
CA ARG A 190 0.46 3.07 -6.44
C ARG A 190 0.98 4.26 -7.24
N ILE A 191 0.18 5.32 -7.29
CA ILE A 191 0.51 6.54 -8.05
C ILE A 191 1.88 7.06 -7.63
N SER A 192 2.21 7.06 -6.33
CA SER A 192 3.49 7.55 -5.82
C SER A 192 4.73 6.81 -6.33
N ILE A 193 4.57 5.60 -6.87
CA ILE A 193 5.69 4.79 -7.39
C ILE A 193 5.56 4.45 -8.88
N GLU A 194 4.43 4.75 -9.50
CA GLU A 194 4.17 4.47 -10.92
C GLU A 194 4.25 5.73 -11.78
N TYR A 195 4.31 6.93 -11.19
CA TYR A 195 4.39 8.22 -11.88
C TYR A 195 5.60 9.04 -11.44
N ASP A 196 6.28 9.68 -12.39
CA ASP A 196 7.55 10.40 -12.18
C ASP A 196 7.42 11.55 -11.18
N ASP A 197 6.27 12.26 -11.22
CA ASP A 197 5.93 13.34 -10.29
C ASP A 197 5.49 12.82 -8.91
N ARG A 198 5.40 11.50 -8.75
CA ARG A 198 4.92 10.82 -7.55
C ARG A 198 3.51 11.20 -7.14
N GLY A 199 2.69 11.64 -8.09
CA GLY A 199 1.31 12.05 -7.88
C GLY A 199 1.17 13.44 -7.28
N MET A 200 2.20 14.27 -7.29
CA MET A 200 2.11 15.68 -6.82
C MET A 200 1.10 16.47 -7.63
N ASP A 201 1.07 16.30 -8.94
CA ASP A 201 0.17 17.00 -9.83
C ASP A 201 -1.29 16.53 -9.72
N SER A 202 -1.50 15.30 -9.24
CA SER A 202 -2.82 14.71 -8.98
C SER A 202 -3.34 14.99 -7.56
N ALA A 203 -2.48 15.45 -6.66
CA ALA A 203 -2.74 15.55 -5.22
C ALA A 203 -3.97 16.41 -4.90
N GLN A 204 -4.12 17.56 -5.56
CA GLN A 204 -5.26 18.44 -5.32
C GLN A 204 -6.57 17.82 -5.79
N GLU A 205 -6.61 17.22 -6.97
CA GLU A 205 -7.82 16.54 -7.48
C GLU A 205 -8.24 15.39 -6.55
N ILE A 206 -7.29 14.56 -6.11
CA ILE A 206 -7.57 13.46 -5.18
C ILE A 206 -8.09 13.99 -3.84
N ALA A 207 -7.48 15.06 -3.31
CA ALA A 207 -7.96 15.70 -2.08
C ALA A 207 -9.41 16.22 -2.21
N ASP A 208 -9.75 16.82 -3.36
CA ASP A 208 -11.11 17.31 -3.63
C ASP A 208 -12.12 16.14 -3.72
N LEU A 209 -11.73 15.00 -4.28
CA LEU A 209 -12.56 13.80 -4.38
C LEU A 209 -12.86 13.16 -3.01
N ILE A 210 -11.88 13.10 -2.12
CA ILE A 210 -12.01 12.42 -0.82
C ILE A 210 -12.52 13.34 0.30
N ALA A 211 -12.34 14.65 0.18
CA ALA A 211 -12.74 15.61 1.20
C ALA A 211 -14.20 15.48 1.66
N PRO A 212 -15.21 15.33 0.76
CA PRO A 212 -16.59 15.16 1.19
C PRO A 212 -16.85 13.90 2.03
N ILE A 213 -16.06 12.84 1.78
CA ILE A 213 -16.16 11.55 2.47
C ILE A 213 -15.56 11.64 3.87
N LEU A 214 -14.39 12.30 3.96
CA LEU A 214 -13.63 12.43 5.20
C LEU A 214 -14.06 13.65 6.05
N GLY A 215 -15.00 14.47 5.54
CA GLY A 215 -15.47 15.67 6.22
C GLY A 215 -14.41 16.78 6.29
N TRP A 216 -13.51 16.87 5.30
CA TRP A 216 -12.48 17.89 5.25
C TRP A 216 -13.04 19.23 4.77
N ASP A 217 -12.65 20.27 5.46
CA ASP A 217 -12.80 21.65 5.00
C ASP A 217 -11.65 22.07 4.07
N ASP A 218 -11.72 23.28 3.51
CA ASP A 218 -10.68 23.79 2.58
C ASP A 218 -9.31 23.94 3.25
N ALA A 219 -9.27 24.25 4.54
CA ALA A 219 -8.03 24.36 5.29
C ALA A 219 -7.37 22.99 5.49
N THR A 220 -8.15 21.97 5.81
CA THR A 220 -7.69 20.60 5.94
C THR A 220 -7.20 20.05 4.60
N LYS A 221 -7.95 20.27 3.50
CA LYS A 221 -7.50 19.89 2.15
C LYS A 221 -6.14 20.51 1.81
N ALA A 222 -5.99 21.83 1.99
CA ALA A 222 -4.74 22.53 1.69
C ALA A 222 -3.59 22.01 2.56
N LYS A 223 -3.84 21.68 3.83
CA LYS A 223 -2.87 21.06 4.73
C LYS A 223 -2.42 19.70 4.24
N GLU A 224 -3.36 18.81 3.89
CA GLU A 224 -3.08 17.45 3.42
C GLU A 224 -2.28 17.46 2.11
N VAL A 225 -2.64 18.32 1.14
CA VAL A 225 -1.89 18.48 -0.11
C VAL A 225 -0.47 18.96 0.16
N LYS A 226 -0.31 19.96 1.04
CA LYS A 226 1.01 20.46 1.41
C LYS A 226 1.87 19.39 2.11
N LEU A 227 1.32 18.67 3.06
CA LEU A 227 2.03 17.59 3.77
C LEU A 227 2.51 16.53 2.79
N TYR A 228 1.68 16.13 1.84
CA TYR A 228 2.05 15.18 0.82
C TYR A 228 3.18 15.68 -0.07
N GLN A 229 3.07 16.92 -0.57
CA GLN A 229 4.10 17.53 -1.42
C GLN A 229 5.43 17.69 -0.67
N ASP A 230 5.40 18.17 0.56
CA ASP A 230 6.60 18.30 1.41
C ASP A 230 7.26 16.92 1.62
N ARG A 231 6.46 15.88 1.83
CA ARG A 231 6.94 14.51 1.97
C ARG A 231 7.64 14.01 0.70
N VAL A 232 7.03 14.20 -0.48
CA VAL A 232 7.65 13.81 -1.75
C VAL A 232 8.97 14.54 -1.97
N VAL A 233 9.03 15.85 -1.69
CA VAL A 233 10.27 16.64 -1.81
C VAL A 233 11.35 16.12 -0.87
N ALA A 234 11.00 15.83 0.38
CA ALA A 234 11.92 15.27 1.37
C ALA A 234 12.48 13.90 0.94
N GLU A 235 11.62 13.03 0.40
CA GLU A 235 12.02 11.73 -0.14
C GLU A 235 12.95 11.85 -1.36
N LEU A 236 12.64 12.71 -2.30
CA LEU A 236 13.51 12.97 -3.46
C LEU A 236 14.88 13.54 -3.05
N ASN A 237 14.92 14.35 -2.00
CA ASN A 237 16.17 14.88 -1.47
C ASN A 237 16.97 13.79 -0.72
N SER A 238 16.31 12.91 0.02
CA SER A 238 16.97 11.80 0.71
C SER A 238 17.69 10.84 -0.24
N GLN A 239 17.14 10.62 -1.44
CA GLN A 239 17.77 9.78 -2.48
C GLN A 239 19.13 10.31 -2.98
N LYS A 240 19.42 11.60 -2.77
CA LYS A 240 20.67 12.24 -3.16
C LYS A 240 21.73 12.17 -2.07
N ALA A 241 21.36 11.76 -0.87
CA ALA A 241 22.24 11.66 0.28
C ALA A 241 23.27 10.53 0.11
N LEU A 242 24.46 10.72 0.69
CA LEU A 242 25.55 9.74 0.60
C LEU A 242 25.68 8.90 1.88
N THR A 243 25.08 9.31 2.99
CA THR A 243 25.09 8.56 4.24
C THR A 243 23.67 8.35 4.76
N ASP A 244 23.50 7.37 5.65
CA ASP A 244 22.20 7.06 6.27
C ASP A 244 21.72 8.22 7.13
N GLU A 245 22.64 8.87 7.88
CA GLU A 245 22.32 10.02 8.74
C GLU A 245 21.83 11.22 7.94
N GLU A 246 22.46 11.49 6.78
CA GLU A 246 22.05 12.57 5.91
C GLU A 246 20.70 12.25 5.23
N ALA A 247 20.49 11.02 4.79
CA ALA A 247 19.24 10.58 4.19
C ALA A 247 18.08 10.68 5.18
N ASP A 248 18.30 10.23 6.42
CA ASP A 248 17.32 10.28 7.52
C ASP A 248 16.99 11.73 7.89
N ALA A 249 18.01 12.58 8.05
CA ALA A 249 17.82 14.00 8.33
C ALA A 249 16.94 14.69 7.27
N ARG A 250 17.24 14.48 5.98
CA ARG A 250 16.45 15.06 4.88
C ARG A 250 15.02 14.55 4.83
N ARG A 251 14.81 13.28 5.13
CA ARG A 251 13.50 12.66 5.14
C ARG A 251 12.63 13.18 6.29
N ASN A 252 13.23 13.48 7.44
CA ASN A 252 12.58 14.04 8.61
C ASN A 252 12.33 15.56 8.53
N GLU A 253 12.71 16.24 7.44
CA GLU A 253 12.33 17.64 7.18
C GLU A 253 10.82 17.79 6.92
N ALA A 254 10.15 16.74 6.41
CA ALA A 254 8.71 16.74 6.21
C ALA A 254 7.97 16.31 7.48
N ALA A 255 6.93 17.05 7.83
CA ALA A 255 6.05 16.67 8.94
C ALA A 255 5.28 15.37 8.63
N GLU A 256 5.10 14.53 9.65
CA GLU A 256 4.29 13.32 9.56
C GLU A 256 2.79 13.67 9.63
N ALA A 257 2.01 13.29 8.62
CA ALA A 257 0.57 13.54 8.59
C ALA A 257 -0.19 12.94 9.79
N ARG A 258 0.34 11.84 10.36
CA ARG A 258 -0.25 11.12 11.49
C ARG A 258 0.22 11.61 12.86
N ALA A 259 1.16 12.54 12.92
CA ALA A 259 1.74 12.99 14.19
C ALA A 259 0.69 13.49 15.19
N GLU A 260 -0.35 14.20 14.71
CA GLU A 260 -1.46 14.67 15.55
C GLU A 260 -2.29 13.53 16.17
N TYR A 261 -2.30 12.35 15.56
CA TYR A 261 -3.03 11.19 16.08
C TYR A 261 -2.26 10.55 17.26
N VAL A 262 -0.94 10.49 17.16
CA VAL A 262 -0.07 9.96 18.23
C VAL A 262 -0.14 10.88 19.46
N ASP A 263 -0.03 12.20 19.27
CA ASP A 263 -0.10 13.19 20.35
C ASP A 263 -1.43 13.17 21.14
N ASN A 264 -2.51 12.70 20.53
CA ASN A 264 -3.83 12.60 21.17
C ASN A 264 -4.05 11.27 21.90
N VAL A 265 -3.30 10.20 21.58
CA VAL A 265 -3.36 8.92 22.30
C VAL A 265 -2.63 9.02 23.63
N ASP A 266 -1.51 9.74 23.69
CA ASP A 266 -0.72 9.94 24.91
C ASP A 266 -1.37 10.92 25.91
N LYS A 267 -2.44 11.64 25.52
CA LYS A 267 -3.19 12.59 26.36
C LYS A 267 -4.47 12.03 26.97
N LYS A 268 -4.80 10.76 26.74
CA LYS A 268 -5.93 10.05 27.34
C LYS A 268 -5.45 8.99 28.34
#